data_61684b37b91cfc9027454a73269f223c
#
_entry.id   61684b37b91cfc9027454a73269f223c
#
_cell.length_a   1.000
_cell.length_b   1.000
_cell.length_c   1.000
_cell.angle_alpha   90.00
_cell.angle_beta   90.00
_cell.angle_gamma   90.00
#
_symmetry.space_group_name_H-M   'P 1'
#
loop_
_entity.id
_entity.type
_entity.pdbx_description
1 polymer ?
#
loop_
_entity_poly.entity_id
_entity_poly.type
_entity_poly.pdbx_seq_one_letter_code
_entity_poly.pdbx_strand_id
1 'polypeptide(L)'
;MTTRHDPNCIFCKIVAGQIPSKKAYEDEELLAFHDINPWAPVHVLIIPKAHIATLYDAEPGDQALLGRMMGLAPRLMRELGVSDGFRTIVNTGPNGGQEVYHLHMHVMGGPRPWKKG
;
A
#
# COMPACT_ATOMS: atom_id res chain seq x y z
N MET A 1 23.85 3.13 6.65
CA MET A 1 22.48 3.42 6.24
C MET A 1 21.49 2.89 7.26
N THR A 2 20.59 3.72 7.68
CA THR A 2 19.57 3.31 8.65
C THR A 2 18.52 2.46 7.94
N THR A 3 18.32 1.26 8.47
CA THR A 3 17.28 0.40 7.95
C THR A 3 16.01 0.59 8.80
N ARG A 4 14.96 1.06 8.16
CA ARG A 4 13.67 1.21 8.82
C ARG A 4 12.95 -0.12 8.64
N HIS A 5 13.07 -0.96 9.65
CA HIS A 5 12.48 -2.30 9.66
C HIS A 5 12.05 -2.64 11.08
N ASP A 6 10.85 -3.15 11.21
CA ASP A 6 10.32 -3.60 12.48
C ASP A 6 10.05 -5.12 12.37
N PRO A 7 10.79 -5.95 13.13
CA PRO A 7 10.62 -7.40 13.04
C PRO A 7 9.24 -7.90 13.50
N ASN A 8 8.48 -7.06 14.20
CA ASN A 8 7.13 -7.41 14.64
C ASN A 8 6.06 -6.89 13.67
N CYS A 9 6.44 -6.15 12.64
CA CYS A 9 5.51 -5.62 11.66
C CYS A 9 5.19 -6.66 10.59
N ILE A 10 3.90 -6.98 10.40
CA ILE A 10 3.50 -7.97 9.41
C ILE A 10 3.90 -7.57 7.99
N PHE A 11 3.83 -6.27 7.65
CA PHE A 11 4.22 -5.81 6.32
C PHE A 11 5.73 -5.81 6.13
N CYS A 12 6.50 -5.53 7.18
CA CYS A 12 7.95 -5.71 7.12
C CYS A 12 8.33 -7.19 6.87
N LYS A 13 7.56 -8.11 7.45
CA LYS A 13 7.76 -9.54 7.21
C LYS A 13 7.44 -9.91 5.77
N ILE A 14 6.41 -9.30 5.18
CA ILE A 14 6.09 -9.50 3.76
C ILE A 14 7.22 -8.97 2.88
N VAL A 15 7.72 -7.78 3.18
CA VAL A 15 8.86 -7.19 2.46
C VAL A 15 10.08 -8.11 2.51
N ALA A 16 10.32 -8.70 3.67
CA ALA A 16 11.47 -9.61 3.87
C ALA A 16 11.26 -11.01 3.28
N GLY A 17 10.08 -11.29 2.75
CA GLY A 17 9.77 -12.60 2.18
C GLY A 17 9.44 -13.67 3.23
N GLN A 18 9.26 -13.29 4.48
CA GLN A 18 8.94 -14.23 5.57
C GLN A 18 7.47 -14.64 5.56
N ILE A 19 6.61 -13.78 5.01
CA ILE A 19 5.19 -14.06 4.83
C ILE A 19 4.90 -13.93 3.33
N PRO A 20 4.26 -14.95 2.71
CA PRO A 20 3.96 -14.87 1.29
C PRO A 20 2.92 -13.82 0.98
N SER A 21 2.99 -13.25 -0.21
CA SER A 21 2.00 -12.30 -0.72
C SER A 21 1.88 -12.45 -2.23
N LYS A 22 0.72 -12.08 -2.76
CA LYS A 22 0.53 -12.05 -4.21
C LYS A 22 0.96 -10.68 -4.71
N LYS A 23 2.20 -10.58 -5.18
CA LYS A 23 2.78 -9.31 -5.60
C LYS A 23 2.17 -8.82 -6.91
N ALA A 24 1.89 -7.52 -6.96
CA ALA A 24 1.47 -6.82 -8.16
C ALA A 24 2.62 -5.99 -8.74
N TYR A 25 3.56 -5.56 -7.90
CA TYR A 25 4.69 -4.75 -8.30
C TYR A 25 5.75 -4.74 -7.20
N GLU A 26 7.00 -4.64 -7.60
CA GLU A 26 8.09 -4.50 -6.63
C GLU A 26 9.27 -3.78 -7.25
N ASP A 27 9.84 -2.82 -6.53
CA ASP A 27 11.13 -2.22 -6.86
C ASP A 27 11.95 -2.07 -5.57
N GLU A 28 13.02 -1.29 -5.61
CA GLU A 28 13.91 -1.15 -4.46
C GLU A 28 13.24 -0.51 -3.25
N GLU A 29 12.24 0.34 -3.46
CA GLU A 29 11.63 1.13 -2.40
C GLU A 29 10.17 0.78 -2.12
N LEU A 30 9.47 0.22 -3.09
CA LEU A 30 8.03 -0.02 -3.01
C LEU A 30 7.70 -1.48 -3.26
N LEU A 31 6.64 -1.91 -2.61
CA LEU A 31 6.02 -3.21 -2.86
C LEU A 31 4.51 -2.99 -2.97
N ALA A 32 3.90 -3.62 -3.95
CA ALA A 32 2.44 -3.65 -4.06
C ALA A 32 1.99 -5.10 -4.11
N PHE A 33 0.93 -5.42 -3.38
CA PHE A 33 0.39 -6.78 -3.35
C PHE A 33 -1.13 -6.74 -3.19
N HIS A 34 -1.76 -7.81 -3.63
CA HIS A 34 -3.22 -7.93 -3.56
C HIS A 34 -3.68 -8.14 -2.13
N ASP A 35 -4.74 -7.44 -1.73
CA ASP A 35 -5.36 -7.62 -0.42
C ASP A 35 -6.05 -8.99 -0.39
N ILE A 36 -5.85 -9.74 0.69
CA ILE A 36 -6.45 -11.06 0.85
C ILE A 36 -7.95 -10.98 1.15
N ASN A 37 -8.42 -9.81 1.60
CA ASN A 37 -9.84 -9.56 1.85
C ASN A 37 -10.29 -8.35 1.03
N PRO A 38 -10.37 -8.49 -0.30
CA PRO A 38 -10.62 -7.34 -1.17
C PRO A 38 -12.02 -6.76 -0.96
N TRP A 39 -12.08 -5.42 -0.98
CA TRP A 39 -13.35 -4.67 -0.88
C TRP A 39 -13.92 -4.35 -2.26
N ALA A 40 -13.13 -4.53 -3.30
CA ALA A 40 -13.48 -4.24 -4.68
C ALA A 40 -12.94 -5.36 -5.56
N PRO A 41 -13.39 -5.48 -6.83
CA PRO A 41 -12.87 -6.51 -7.74
C PRO A 41 -11.35 -6.49 -7.87
N VAL A 42 -10.74 -5.29 -7.84
CA VAL A 42 -9.30 -5.12 -7.77
C VAL A 42 -9.00 -4.30 -6.52
N HIS A 43 -8.16 -4.84 -5.65
CA HIS A 43 -7.79 -4.18 -4.41
C HIS A 43 -6.34 -4.52 -4.09
N VAL A 44 -5.45 -3.57 -4.27
CA VAL A 44 -4.03 -3.73 -3.96
C VAL A 44 -3.62 -2.76 -2.89
N LEU A 45 -2.54 -3.11 -2.18
CA LEU A 45 -1.90 -2.25 -1.20
C LEU A 45 -0.53 -1.86 -1.75
N ILE A 46 -0.23 -0.57 -1.73
CA ILE A 46 1.10 -0.07 -2.06
C ILE A 46 1.75 0.33 -0.75
N ILE A 47 2.92 -0.24 -0.46
CA ILE A 47 3.65 0.05 0.76
C ILE A 47 5.08 0.47 0.45
N PRO A 48 5.69 1.35 1.25
CA PRO A 48 7.13 1.52 1.22
C PRO A 48 7.79 0.30 1.85
N LYS A 49 8.94 -0.10 1.35
CA LYS A 49 9.71 -1.19 1.98
C LYS A 49 10.27 -0.74 3.32
N ALA A 50 10.63 0.54 3.44
CA ALA A 50 11.04 1.12 4.71
C ALA A 50 9.83 1.16 5.66
N HIS A 51 10.06 0.83 6.93
CA HIS A 51 9.00 0.90 7.92
C HIS A 51 8.74 2.35 8.33
N ILE A 52 7.60 2.87 7.91
CA ILE A 52 7.06 4.15 8.34
C ILE A 52 5.70 3.80 8.91
N ALA A 53 5.48 4.04 10.20
CA ALA A 53 4.27 3.54 10.84
C ALA A 53 3.01 4.25 10.35
N THR A 54 3.03 5.59 10.30
CA THR A 54 1.89 6.40 9.87
C THR A 54 2.37 7.59 9.03
N LEU A 55 1.43 8.30 8.40
CA LEU A 55 1.79 9.55 7.72
C LEU A 55 2.40 10.59 8.67
N TYR A 56 2.01 10.58 9.94
CA TYR A 56 2.62 11.50 10.92
C TYR A 56 4.11 11.22 11.10
N ASP A 57 4.55 10.00 10.85
CA ASP A 57 5.94 9.60 11.04
C ASP A 57 6.79 9.82 9.79
N ALA A 58 6.16 10.19 8.68
CA ALA A 58 6.87 10.51 7.46
C ALA A 58 7.63 11.83 7.64
N GLU A 59 8.87 11.85 7.14
CA GLU A 59 9.74 13.00 7.24
C GLU A 59 9.82 13.74 5.90
N PRO A 60 10.34 14.98 5.88
CA PRO A 60 10.49 15.70 4.61
C PRO A 60 11.25 14.92 3.55
N GLY A 61 12.24 14.10 3.96
CA GLY A 61 12.99 13.25 3.04
C GLY A 61 12.16 12.11 2.44
N ASP A 62 10.98 11.84 2.97
CA ASP A 62 10.10 10.79 2.47
C ASP A 62 9.10 11.29 1.41
N GLN A 63 9.10 12.60 1.11
CA GLN A 63 8.10 13.15 0.18
C GLN A 63 8.19 12.55 -1.22
N ALA A 64 9.40 12.35 -1.73
CA ALA A 64 9.58 11.73 -3.04
C ALA A 64 9.03 10.30 -3.05
N LEU A 65 9.24 9.56 -1.98
CA LEU A 65 8.73 8.20 -1.82
C LEU A 65 7.20 8.18 -1.82
N LEU A 66 6.58 9.09 -1.08
CA LEU A 66 5.12 9.21 -1.03
C LEU A 66 4.56 9.58 -2.41
N GLY A 67 5.24 10.46 -3.13
CA GLY A 67 4.86 10.82 -4.50
C GLY A 67 4.95 9.63 -5.44
N ARG A 68 5.97 8.79 -5.29
CA ARG A 68 6.10 7.58 -6.10
C ARG A 68 4.98 6.58 -5.82
N MET A 69 4.56 6.46 -4.55
CA MET A 69 3.42 5.62 -4.20
C MET A 69 2.16 6.08 -4.94
N MET A 70 1.90 7.38 -4.90
CA MET A 70 0.73 7.96 -5.56
C MET A 70 0.81 7.79 -7.09
N GLY A 71 1.98 8.01 -7.67
CA GLY A 71 2.18 7.87 -9.11
C GLY A 71 2.10 6.43 -9.60
N LEU A 72 2.39 5.47 -8.74
CA LEU A 72 2.30 4.05 -9.09
C LEU A 72 0.85 3.58 -9.21
N ALA A 73 -0.07 4.18 -8.46
CA ALA A 73 -1.46 3.72 -8.40
C ALA A 73 -2.13 3.66 -9.79
N PRO A 74 -2.13 4.72 -10.61
CA PRO A 74 -2.78 4.63 -11.93
C PRO A 74 -2.11 3.61 -12.85
N ARG A 75 -0.80 3.48 -12.76
CA ARG A 75 -0.08 2.50 -13.57
C ARG A 75 -0.53 1.08 -13.25
N LEU A 76 -0.60 0.74 -11.96
CA LEU A 76 -1.04 -0.60 -11.54
C LEU A 76 -2.49 -0.85 -11.94
N MET A 77 -3.35 0.15 -11.79
CA MET A 77 -4.75 -0.02 -12.13
C MET A 77 -4.91 -0.31 -13.62
N ARG A 78 -4.18 0.42 -14.49
CA ARG A 78 -4.21 0.13 -15.92
C ARG A 78 -3.71 -1.28 -16.23
N GLU A 79 -2.62 -1.71 -15.60
CA GLU A 79 -2.06 -3.04 -15.81
C GLU A 79 -3.01 -4.14 -15.35
N LEU A 80 -3.84 -3.85 -14.35
CA LEU A 80 -4.80 -4.79 -13.82
C LEU A 80 -6.19 -4.68 -14.49
N GLY A 81 -6.27 -3.92 -15.57
CA GLY A 81 -7.49 -3.82 -16.35
C GLY A 81 -8.50 -2.79 -15.88
N VAL A 82 -8.11 -1.90 -14.98
CA VAL A 82 -8.98 -0.84 -14.45
C VAL A 82 -8.59 0.47 -15.13
N SER A 83 -9.47 0.97 -16.01
CA SER A 83 -9.18 2.19 -16.77
C SER A 83 -10.24 3.28 -16.62
N ASP A 84 -11.31 3.03 -15.87
CA ASP A 84 -12.45 3.94 -15.76
C ASP A 84 -12.63 4.57 -14.39
N GLY A 85 -11.63 4.40 -13.53
CA GLY A 85 -11.63 5.05 -12.23
C GLY A 85 -11.22 4.12 -11.11
N PHE A 86 -10.62 4.67 -10.09
CA PHE A 86 -10.20 3.92 -8.91
C PHE A 86 -10.17 4.86 -7.70
N ARG A 87 -10.09 4.26 -6.52
CA ARG A 87 -10.03 5.01 -5.26
C ARG A 87 -8.73 4.69 -4.55
N THR A 88 -8.10 5.73 -4.00
CA THR A 88 -6.95 5.56 -3.11
C THR A 88 -7.34 5.96 -1.70
N ILE A 89 -6.93 5.18 -0.71
CA ILE A 89 -7.21 5.46 0.70
C ILE A 89 -5.92 5.24 1.49
N VAL A 90 -5.56 6.23 2.30
CA VAL A 90 -4.49 6.10 3.29
C VAL A 90 -5.11 6.42 4.65
N ASN A 91 -5.20 5.42 5.51
CA ASN A 91 -5.71 5.59 6.86
C ASN A 91 -4.55 5.94 7.79
N THR A 92 -4.73 6.91 8.66
CA THR A 92 -3.69 7.39 9.55
C THR A 92 -4.20 7.40 10.99
N GLY A 93 -3.56 6.61 11.84
CA GLY A 93 -3.84 6.57 13.26
C GLY A 93 -5.16 5.91 13.63
N PRO A 94 -5.45 5.82 14.94
CA PRO A 94 -6.65 5.10 15.41
C PRO A 94 -7.95 5.73 14.92
N ASN A 95 -8.06 7.05 14.97
CA ASN A 95 -9.29 7.71 14.53
C ASN A 95 -9.43 7.74 13.01
N GLY A 96 -8.35 7.48 12.28
CA GLY A 96 -8.36 7.32 10.83
C GLY A 96 -8.65 5.90 10.39
N GLY A 97 -8.78 4.97 11.33
CA GLY A 97 -9.08 3.57 11.02
C GLY A 97 -7.89 2.74 10.57
N GLN A 98 -6.68 3.18 10.89
CA GLN A 98 -5.49 2.41 10.53
C GLN A 98 -5.40 1.15 11.39
N GLU A 99 -5.30 0.00 10.72
CA GLU A 99 -5.23 -1.30 11.41
C GLU A 99 -3.81 -1.84 11.48
N VAL A 100 -3.05 -1.74 10.39
CA VAL A 100 -1.64 -2.17 10.36
C VAL A 100 -0.77 -0.92 10.39
N TYR A 101 0.14 -0.86 11.37
CA TYR A 101 1.01 0.31 11.57
C TYR A 101 2.30 0.19 10.76
N HIS A 102 2.11 0.12 9.48
CA HIS A 102 3.08 0.27 8.42
C HIS A 102 2.33 0.98 7.32
N LEU A 103 2.73 2.20 7.01
CA LEU A 103 2.07 3.06 6.02
C LEU A 103 1.71 2.28 4.77
N HIS A 104 0.46 2.36 4.35
CA HIS A 104 0.00 1.68 3.15
C HIS A 104 -1.13 2.45 2.50
N MET A 105 -1.17 2.37 1.19
CA MET A 105 -2.21 2.98 0.37
C MET A 105 -3.06 1.89 -0.23
N HIS A 106 -4.36 1.89 0.08
CA HIS A 106 -5.31 1.02 -0.61
C HIS A 106 -5.59 1.61 -1.98
N VAL A 107 -5.56 0.80 -3.02
CA VAL A 107 -5.95 1.20 -4.36
C VAL A 107 -6.99 0.20 -4.82
N MET A 108 -8.20 0.69 -5.08
CA MET A 108 -9.36 -0.14 -5.36
C MET A 108 -10.04 0.28 -6.64
N GLY A 109 -10.41 -0.68 -7.47
CA GLY A 109 -11.09 -0.40 -8.72
C GLY A 109 -11.93 -1.58 -9.19
N GLY A 110 -12.60 -1.37 -10.30
CA GLY A 110 -13.46 -2.37 -10.91
C GLY A 110 -14.94 -2.06 -10.74
N PRO A 111 -15.80 -2.88 -11.36
CA PRO A 111 -17.24 -2.62 -11.36
C PRO A 111 -17.86 -2.54 -9.97
N ARG A 112 -18.76 -1.61 -9.81
CA ARG A 112 -19.58 -1.48 -8.61
C ARG A 112 -20.72 -2.50 -8.62
N PRO A 113 -21.29 -2.91 -7.46
CA PRO A 113 -20.97 -2.40 -6.12
C PRO A 113 -19.74 -3.06 -5.49
N TRP A 114 -19.12 -2.35 -4.53
CA TRP A 114 -18.01 -2.88 -3.74
C TRP A 114 -18.52 -3.28 -2.37
N LYS A 115 -17.74 -4.09 -1.64
CA LYS A 115 -18.09 -4.48 -0.28
C LYS A 115 -18.12 -3.30 0.67
N LYS A 116 -17.24 -2.30 0.47
CA LYS A 116 -17.17 -1.10 1.29
C LYS A 116 -16.89 0.11 0.40
N GLY A 117 -17.37 1.22 0.86
CA GLY A 117 -17.15 2.50 0.24
C GLY A 117 -17.97 2.74 -0.99
#